data_6f9a38dac5071fee85ce474e1464cce8
#
_entry.id   6f9a38dac5071fee85ce474e1464cce8
#
_cell.length_a   1.000
_cell.length_b   1.000
_cell.length_c   1.000
_cell.angle_alpha   90.00
_cell.angle_beta   90.00
_cell.angle_gamma   90.00
#
_symmetry.space_group_name_H-M   'P 1'
#
loop_
_entity.id
_entity.type
_entity.pdbx_description
1 polymer ?
#
loop_
_entity_poly.entity_id
_entity_poly.type
_entity_poly.pdbx_seq_one_letter_code
_entity_poly.pdbx_strand_id
1 'polypeptide(L)'
;SYMVDNCEKTKFNDESFNIVYGTGILHHLEINKCLDEIHRILKPDGNLLFVEPLGTNPIINLYRKLTPNSRSKDEHPLINKDFKYINSKFIDTKIKYYGFLTLVFFPFYRSPNKSKIFRLLADLDQYLFRLKFFQLFAWSCLITAKKN
;
A
#
# COMPACT_ATOMS: atom_id res chain seq x y z
N SER A 1 5.54 -11.79 20.74
CA SER A 1 4.20 -11.71 21.35
C SER A 1 3.25 -11.04 20.38
N TYR A 2 1.98 -11.46 20.39
CA TYR A 2 0.91 -10.81 19.62
C TYR A 2 0.02 -10.06 20.59
N MET A 3 -0.45 -8.89 20.13
CA MET A 3 -1.34 -8.03 20.91
C MET A 3 -2.42 -7.48 19.97
N VAL A 4 -3.66 -7.44 20.44
CA VAL A 4 -4.75 -6.74 19.76
C VAL A 4 -4.77 -5.29 20.26
N ASP A 5 -4.66 -4.34 19.36
CA ASP A 5 -4.70 -2.91 19.69
C ASP A 5 -5.32 -2.09 18.55
N ASN A 6 -5.66 -0.84 18.82
CA ASN A 6 -6.17 0.09 17.83
C ASN A 6 -5.02 0.79 17.12
N CYS A 7 -4.86 0.55 15.80
CA CYS A 7 -3.78 1.14 15.00
C CYS A 7 -3.85 2.68 14.89
N GLU A 8 -4.99 3.29 15.20
CA GLU A 8 -5.14 4.75 15.20
C GLU A 8 -4.76 5.40 16.54
N LYS A 9 -4.60 4.59 17.60
CA LYS A 9 -4.21 5.02 18.94
C LYS A 9 -3.73 3.81 19.74
N THR A 10 -2.46 3.45 19.58
CA THR A 10 -1.87 2.30 20.26
C THR A 10 -1.48 2.63 21.71
N LYS A 11 -1.23 1.59 22.50
CA LYS A 11 -0.73 1.71 23.88
C LYS A 11 0.80 1.80 23.97
N PHE A 12 1.49 1.82 22.85
CA PHE A 12 2.95 1.91 22.81
C PHE A 12 3.43 3.31 23.20
N ASN A 13 4.58 3.37 23.81
CA ASN A 13 5.25 4.64 24.10
C ASN A 13 5.74 5.30 22.80
N ASP A 14 5.97 6.61 22.86
CA ASP A 14 6.64 7.33 21.80
C ASP A 14 7.99 6.68 21.47
N GLU A 15 8.39 6.72 20.22
CA GLU A 15 9.73 6.30 19.76
C GLU A 15 10.14 4.89 20.19
N SER A 16 9.17 3.94 20.15
CA SER A 16 9.39 2.56 20.59
C SER A 16 9.96 1.65 19.52
N PHE A 17 9.72 1.97 18.22
CA PHE A 17 10.01 1.05 17.12
C PHE A 17 11.00 1.64 16.11
N ASN A 18 11.90 0.79 15.62
CA ASN A 18 12.78 1.15 14.49
C ASN A 18 12.07 0.95 13.15
N ILE A 19 11.10 0.04 13.08
CA ILE A 19 10.34 -0.29 11.87
C ILE A 19 8.89 -0.54 12.25
N VAL A 20 7.96 0.06 11.49
CA VAL A 20 6.54 -0.27 11.49
C VAL A 20 6.16 -0.71 10.09
N TYR A 21 5.54 -1.87 9.96
CA TYR A 21 5.12 -2.39 8.66
C TYR A 21 3.71 -2.98 8.71
N GLY A 22 3.05 -2.96 7.56
CA GLY A 22 1.73 -3.55 7.39
C GLY A 22 1.42 -3.89 5.93
N THR A 23 0.42 -4.71 5.73
CA THR A 23 -0.08 -5.05 4.41
C THR A 23 -1.60 -5.14 4.42
N GLY A 24 -2.24 -4.41 3.51
CA GLY A 24 -3.69 -4.43 3.38
C GLY A 24 -4.44 -3.96 4.62
N ILE A 25 -3.93 -2.97 5.34
CA ILE A 25 -4.50 -2.49 6.61
C ILE A 25 -4.90 -1.01 6.56
N LEU A 26 -4.07 -0.14 5.97
CA LEU A 26 -4.32 1.32 6.00
C LEU A 26 -5.63 1.69 5.32
N HIS A 27 -6.01 0.98 4.27
CA HIS A 27 -7.25 1.24 3.53
C HIS A 27 -8.55 0.86 4.28
N HIS A 28 -8.46 0.32 5.49
CA HIS A 28 -9.57 0.07 6.41
C HIS A 28 -9.61 1.05 7.60
N LEU A 29 -8.65 1.98 7.67
CA LEU A 29 -8.46 2.87 8.81
C LEU A 29 -8.64 4.34 8.41
N GLU A 30 -8.80 5.20 9.41
CA GLU A 30 -8.61 6.63 9.28
C GLU A 30 -7.11 6.92 9.01
N ILE A 31 -6.72 6.94 7.74
CA ILE A 31 -5.32 6.94 7.29
C ILE A 31 -4.49 8.00 8.00
N ASN A 32 -5.02 9.24 8.11
CA ASN A 32 -4.28 10.32 8.76
C ASN A 32 -4.00 10.02 10.22
N LYS A 33 -4.98 9.53 10.98
CA LYS A 33 -4.80 9.18 12.40
C LYS A 33 -3.82 8.03 12.56
N CYS A 34 -3.93 7.01 11.71
CA CYS A 34 -3.01 5.87 11.73
C CYS A 34 -1.58 6.30 11.42
N LEU A 35 -1.38 7.16 10.42
CA LEU A 35 -0.05 7.68 10.06
C LEU A 35 0.53 8.60 11.14
N ASP A 36 -0.30 9.41 11.82
CA ASP A 36 0.13 10.21 12.97
C ASP A 36 0.59 9.32 14.13
N GLU A 37 -0.16 8.26 14.39
CA GLU A 37 0.20 7.28 15.42
C GLU A 37 1.48 6.50 15.07
N ILE A 38 1.62 6.06 13.82
CA ILE A 38 2.85 5.41 13.34
C ILE A 38 4.04 6.35 13.49
N HIS A 39 3.86 7.63 13.12
CA HIS A 39 4.92 8.63 13.29
C HIS A 39 5.31 8.80 14.77
N ARG A 40 4.34 8.81 15.69
CA ARG A 40 4.60 8.94 17.14
C ARG A 40 5.42 7.76 17.66
N ILE A 41 5.05 6.53 17.31
CA ILE A 41 5.69 5.32 17.85
C ILE A 41 7.01 4.95 17.16
N LEU A 42 7.28 5.45 15.96
CA LEU A 42 8.59 5.29 15.30
C LEU A 42 9.65 6.15 16.00
N LYS A 43 10.84 5.59 16.15
CA LYS A 43 12.04 6.34 16.56
C LYS A 43 12.46 7.32 15.46
N PRO A 44 13.25 8.37 15.78
CA PRO A 44 13.96 9.14 14.76
C PRO A 44 14.71 8.22 13.79
N ASP A 45 14.69 8.50 12.50
CA ASP A 45 15.20 7.64 11.42
C ASP A 45 14.51 6.26 11.27
N GLY A 46 13.47 5.99 12.05
CA GLY A 46 12.67 4.76 11.95
C GLY A 46 11.94 4.66 10.61
N ASN A 47 11.72 3.43 10.14
CA ASN A 47 11.17 3.16 8.82
C ASN A 47 9.71 2.71 8.87
N LEU A 48 8.92 3.24 7.95
CA LEU A 48 7.57 2.80 7.64
C LEU A 48 7.61 1.97 6.35
N LEU A 49 6.92 0.81 6.33
CA LEU A 49 6.77 -0.05 5.15
C LEU A 49 5.33 -0.54 5.06
N PHE A 50 4.61 -0.18 4.00
CA PHE A 50 3.23 -0.64 3.80
C PHE A 50 3.00 -1.12 2.37
N VAL A 51 2.26 -2.22 2.24
CA VAL A 51 1.75 -2.70 0.95
C VAL A 51 0.25 -2.51 0.94
N GLU A 52 -0.25 -1.66 0.05
CA GLU A 52 -1.66 -1.25 0.05
C GLU A 52 -2.28 -1.26 -1.35
N PRO A 53 -3.59 -1.52 -1.46
CA PRO A 53 -4.31 -1.40 -2.72
C PRO A 53 -4.48 0.07 -3.11
N LEU A 54 -4.48 0.32 -4.43
CA LEU A 54 -4.66 1.65 -5.00
C LEU A 54 -6.10 1.90 -5.44
N GLY A 55 -6.58 3.10 -5.16
CA GLY A 55 -7.86 3.63 -5.61
C GLY A 55 -7.80 4.39 -6.95
N THR A 56 -6.64 4.45 -7.59
CA THR A 56 -6.42 5.23 -8.82
C THR A 56 -6.75 4.46 -10.09
N ASN A 57 -6.76 3.11 -10.06
CA ASN A 57 -6.97 2.27 -11.23
C ASN A 57 -8.42 2.31 -11.73
N PRO A 58 -8.70 2.87 -12.94
CA PRO A 58 -10.06 3.03 -13.43
C PRO A 58 -10.75 1.69 -13.72
N ILE A 59 -10.00 0.68 -14.16
CA ILE A 59 -10.54 -0.66 -14.47
C ILE A 59 -10.96 -1.35 -13.19
N ILE A 60 -10.10 -1.32 -12.18
CA ILE A 60 -10.40 -1.88 -10.85
C ILE A 60 -11.57 -1.13 -10.19
N ASN A 61 -11.62 0.19 -10.34
CA ASN A 61 -12.72 0.97 -9.79
C ASN A 61 -14.06 0.68 -10.48
N LEU A 62 -14.05 0.39 -11.78
CA LEU A 62 -15.24 -0.10 -12.48
C LEU A 62 -15.67 -1.47 -11.94
N TYR A 63 -14.74 -2.44 -11.84
CA TYR A 63 -15.01 -3.73 -11.22
C TYR A 63 -15.56 -3.57 -9.79
N ARG A 64 -14.97 -2.66 -9.05
CA ARG A 64 -15.41 -2.30 -7.70
C ARG A 64 -16.87 -1.81 -7.66
N LYS A 65 -17.32 -1.01 -8.57
CA LYS A 65 -18.71 -0.55 -8.68
C LYS A 65 -19.67 -1.67 -9.04
N LEU A 66 -19.22 -2.63 -9.85
CA LEU A 66 -20.05 -3.77 -10.28
C LEU A 66 -20.17 -4.86 -9.21
N THR A 67 -19.28 -4.89 -8.22
CA THR A 67 -19.23 -5.91 -7.16
C THR A 67 -19.28 -5.33 -5.74
N PRO A 68 -20.32 -4.55 -5.38
CA PRO A 68 -20.36 -3.83 -4.10
C PRO A 68 -20.38 -4.78 -2.88
N ASN A 69 -20.98 -5.96 -3.02
CA ASN A 69 -21.12 -6.94 -1.93
C ASN A 69 -19.82 -7.72 -1.63
N SER A 70 -18.78 -7.54 -2.43
CA SER A 70 -17.50 -8.26 -2.26
C SER A 70 -16.52 -7.54 -1.32
N ARG A 71 -16.97 -6.50 -0.60
CA ARG A 71 -16.12 -5.62 0.21
C ARG A 71 -16.76 -5.20 1.49
N SER A 72 -15.89 -4.80 2.45
CA SER A 72 -16.33 -4.07 3.64
C SER A 72 -16.72 -2.62 3.27
N LYS A 73 -17.68 -2.07 4.01
CA LYS A 73 -18.15 -0.68 3.77
C LYS A 73 -17.10 0.39 4.06
N ASP A 74 -16.11 0.04 4.87
CA ASP A 74 -15.06 0.94 5.37
C ASP A 74 -13.81 0.95 4.49
N GLU A 75 -13.80 0.16 3.41
CA GLU A 75 -12.65 0.02 2.52
C GLU A 75 -12.49 1.25 1.61
N HIS A 76 -11.39 1.97 1.75
CA HIS A 76 -11.01 3.09 0.88
C HIS A 76 -9.56 2.98 0.40
N PRO A 77 -9.33 2.32 -0.75
CA PRO A 77 -7.98 2.18 -1.30
C PRO A 77 -7.28 3.52 -1.50
N LEU A 78 -5.95 3.53 -1.34
CA LEU A 78 -5.15 4.75 -1.32
C LEU A 78 -5.28 5.56 -2.61
N ILE A 79 -5.41 6.87 -2.44
CA ILE A 79 -5.49 7.86 -3.50
C ILE A 79 -4.40 8.94 -3.35
N ASN A 80 -4.28 9.84 -4.31
CA ASN A 80 -3.24 10.88 -4.31
C ASN A 80 -3.22 11.77 -3.05
N LYS A 81 -4.37 11.96 -2.39
CA LYS A 81 -4.47 12.73 -1.14
C LYS A 81 -3.67 12.06 -0.02
N ASP A 82 -3.74 10.74 0.08
CA ASP A 82 -3.07 9.97 1.12
C ASP A 82 -1.55 10.00 0.95
N PHE A 83 -1.07 9.92 -0.29
CA PHE A 83 0.37 10.09 -0.58
C PHE A 83 0.89 11.50 -0.26
N LYS A 84 0.07 12.53 -0.47
CA LYS A 84 0.43 13.89 -0.03
C LYS A 84 0.56 13.96 1.48
N TYR A 85 -0.33 13.31 2.22
CA TYR A 85 -0.25 13.27 3.67
C TYR A 85 0.99 12.52 4.16
N ILE A 86 1.30 11.35 3.58
CA ILE A 86 2.53 10.60 3.89
C ILE A 86 3.76 11.50 3.66
N ASN A 87 3.85 12.17 2.51
CA ASN A 87 4.97 13.06 2.19
C ASN A 87 5.08 14.28 3.10
N SER A 88 3.99 14.71 3.74
CA SER A 88 4.02 15.82 4.71
C SER A 88 4.52 15.41 6.09
N LYS A 89 4.46 14.12 6.42
CA LYS A 89 4.81 13.57 7.72
C LYS A 89 6.15 12.84 7.76
N PHE A 90 6.55 12.28 6.63
CA PHE A 90 7.72 11.42 6.51
C PHE A 90 8.66 11.94 5.44
N ILE A 91 9.93 11.60 5.57
CA ILE A 91 10.98 11.90 4.59
C ILE A 91 11.37 10.64 3.80
N ASP A 92 12.12 10.80 2.71
CA ASP A 92 12.62 9.70 1.87
C ASP A 92 11.52 8.76 1.37
N THR A 93 10.30 9.29 1.16
CA THR A 93 9.18 8.48 0.69
C THR A 93 9.45 7.93 -0.71
N LYS A 94 9.37 6.61 -0.85
CA LYS A 94 9.46 5.90 -2.12
C LYS A 94 8.22 5.04 -2.31
N ILE A 95 7.68 5.05 -3.53
CA ILE A 95 6.50 4.26 -3.89
C ILE A 95 6.88 3.35 -5.04
N LYS A 96 6.71 2.04 -4.85
CA LYS A 96 6.90 1.04 -5.89
C LYS A 96 5.55 0.42 -6.24
N TYR A 97 5.20 0.42 -7.52
CA TYR A 97 3.89 0.00 -8.03
C TYR A 97 3.91 -1.45 -8.48
N TYR A 98 2.75 -2.15 -8.37
CA TYR A 98 2.59 -3.55 -8.74
C TYR A 98 1.22 -3.82 -9.32
N GLY A 99 1.12 -4.85 -10.17
CA GLY A 99 -0.14 -5.41 -10.61
C GLY A 99 -0.82 -4.60 -11.71
N PHE A 100 -0.26 -4.61 -12.90
CA PHE A 100 -0.89 -4.15 -14.14
C PHE A 100 -1.07 -5.33 -15.10
N LEU A 101 -0.05 -5.71 -15.87
CA LEU A 101 -0.12 -6.88 -16.76
C LEU A 101 -0.22 -8.18 -15.95
N THR A 102 0.51 -8.25 -14.84
CA THR A 102 0.44 -9.40 -13.93
C THR A 102 -0.96 -9.63 -13.37
N LEU A 103 -1.78 -8.60 -13.21
CA LEU A 103 -3.16 -8.72 -12.72
C LEU A 103 -4.06 -9.50 -13.69
N VAL A 104 -3.89 -9.31 -15.01
CA VAL A 104 -4.67 -10.02 -16.04
C VAL A 104 -4.46 -11.53 -15.95
N PHE A 105 -3.28 -11.96 -15.57
CA PHE A 105 -2.93 -13.36 -15.44
C PHE A 105 -3.20 -13.95 -14.06
N PHE A 106 -3.57 -13.13 -13.09
CA PHE A 106 -3.81 -13.56 -11.70
C PHE A 106 -4.72 -14.80 -11.58
N PRO A 107 -5.86 -14.90 -12.29
CA PRO A 107 -6.74 -16.08 -12.21
C PRO A 107 -6.08 -17.40 -12.64
N PHE A 108 -5.00 -17.34 -13.41
CA PHE A 108 -4.33 -18.52 -13.97
C PHE A 108 -3.13 -18.99 -13.14
N TYR A 109 -2.79 -18.28 -12.04
CA TYR A 109 -1.64 -18.61 -11.22
C TYR A 109 -1.99 -19.48 -10.01
N ARG A 110 -1.47 -20.70 -10.00
CA ARG A 110 -1.38 -21.53 -8.78
C ARG A 110 -0.06 -21.29 -8.00
N SER A 111 1.00 -20.93 -8.72
CA SER A 111 2.34 -20.69 -8.13
C SER A 111 3.09 -19.64 -8.96
N PRO A 112 2.83 -18.33 -8.76
CA PRO A 112 3.40 -17.26 -9.58
C PRO A 112 4.94 -17.27 -9.55
N ASN A 113 5.56 -17.56 -8.42
CA ASN A 113 7.02 -17.54 -8.26
C ASN A 113 7.77 -18.55 -9.15
N LYS A 114 7.10 -19.60 -9.62
CA LYS A 114 7.68 -20.62 -10.51
C LYS A 114 7.46 -20.33 -12.00
N SER A 115 6.60 -19.40 -12.34
CA SER A 115 6.26 -19.09 -13.73
C SER A 115 7.25 -18.11 -14.36
N LYS A 116 7.90 -18.52 -15.44
CA LYS A 116 8.77 -17.63 -16.25
C LYS A 116 7.96 -16.47 -16.87
N ILE A 117 6.73 -16.76 -17.30
CA ILE A 117 5.82 -15.76 -17.89
C ILE A 117 5.44 -14.71 -16.84
N PHE A 118 5.12 -15.12 -15.62
CA PHE A 118 4.82 -14.17 -14.55
C PHE A 118 5.99 -13.22 -14.28
N ARG A 119 7.22 -13.76 -14.22
CA ARG A 119 8.41 -12.92 -14.01
C ARG A 119 8.60 -11.93 -15.14
N LEU A 120 8.47 -12.38 -16.39
CA LEU A 120 8.56 -11.49 -17.56
C LEU A 120 7.49 -10.36 -17.49
N LEU A 121 6.24 -10.69 -17.14
CA LEU A 121 5.18 -9.69 -17.00
C LEU A 121 5.44 -8.74 -15.82
N ALA A 122 6.00 -9.24 -14.72
CA ALA A 122 6.37 -8.40 -13.59
C ALA A 122 7.51 -7.43 -13.95
N ASP A 123 8.49 -7.86 -14.73
CA ASP A 123 9.57 -7.01 -15.22
C ASP A 123 9.03 -5.94 -16.19
N LEU A 124 8.10 -6.33 -17.07
CA LEU A 124 7.41 -5.37 -17.96
C LEU A 124 6.57 -4.37 -17.16
N ASP A 125 5.85 -4.79 -16.13
CA ASP A 125 5.13 -3.90 -15.23
C ASP A 125 6.09 -2.86 -14.60
N GLN A 126 7.24 -3.30 -14.09
CA GLN A 126 8.23 -2.39 -13.50
C GLN A 126 8.82 -1.41 -14.54
N TYR A 127 8.98 -1.83 -15.78
CA TYR A 127 9.43 -0.96 -16.87
C TYR A 127 8.36 0.10 -17.19
N LEU A 128 7.09 -0.32 -17.34
CA LEU A 128 5.96 0.57 -17.64
C LEU A 128 5.71 1.57 -16.51
N PHE A 129 5.83 1.16 -15.25
CA PHE A 129 5.62 2.04 -14.08
C PHE A 129 6.67 3.15 -13.93
N ARG A 130 7.72 3.17 -14.74
CA ARG A 130 8.61 4.35 -14.86
C ARG A 130 7.87 5.55 -15.46
N LEU A 131 6.81 5.31 -16.22
CA LEU A 131 5.96 6.35 -16.79
C LEU A 131 4.74 6.59 -15.87
N LYS A 132 4.55 7.83 -15.43
CA LYS A 132 3.47 8.22 -14.49
C LYS A 132 2.08 7.80 -14.96
N PHE A 133 1.84 7.81 -16.28
CA PHE A 133 0.57 7.37 -16.85
C PHE A 133 0.23 5.92 -16.46
N PHE A 134 1.18 5.00 -16.56
CA PHE A 134 0.95 3.59 -16.22
C PHE A 134 0.78 3.35 -14.72
N GLN A 135 1.33 4.20 -13.86
CA GLN A 135 1.14 4.10 -12.41
C GLN A 135 -0.34 4.18 -12.00
N LEU A 136 -1.18 4.86 -12.82
CA LEU A 136 -2.63 4.90 -12.61
C LEU A 136 -3.29 3.53 -12.71
N PHE A 137 -2.70 2.60 -13.43
CA PHE A 137 -3.24 1.25 -13.66
C PHE A 137 -2.69 0.21 -12.67
N ALA A 138 -1.82 0.59 -11.76
CA ALA A 138 -1.34 -0.31 -10.73
C ALA A 138 -2.48 -0.74 -9.79
N TRP A 139 -2.45 -1.98 -9.34
CA TRP A 139 -3.40 -2.48 -8.36
C TRP A 139 -2.98 -2.15 -6.93
N SER A 140 -1.69 -2.28 -6.64
CA SER A 140 -1.15 -2.07 -5.31
C SER A 140 0.19 -1.33 -5.37
N CYS A 141 0.62 -0.82 -4.23
CA CYS A 141 1.94 -0.23 -4.09
C CYS A 141 2.61 -0.68 -2.79
N LEU A 142 3.95 -0.68 -2.82
CA LEU A 142 4.79 -0.69 -1.62
C LEU A 142 5.21 0.76 -1.36
N ILE A 143 4.92 1.23 -0.16
CA ILE A 143 5.31 2.53 0.35
C ILE A 143 6.43 2.30 1.36
N THR A 144 7.53 3.00 1.19
CA THR A 144 8.60 3.08 2.19
C THR A 144 8.89 4.53 2.50
N ALA A 145 9.04 4.87 3.77
CA ALA A 145 9.36 6.23 4.19
C ALA A 145 10.10 6.18 5.54
N LYS A 146 10.69 7.31 5.94
CA LYS A 146 11.38 7.47 7.22
C LYS A 146 10.72 8.56 8.07
N LYS A 147 10.74 8.37 9.39
CA LYS A 147 10.51 9.47 10.32
C LYS A 147 11.72 10.40 10.31
N ASN A 148 11.48 11.69 10.23
CA ASN A 148 12.50 12.74 10.41
C ASN A 148 12.89 12.91 11.89
#